data_0f8637d0afb125f13b4ae163c1ce8e66
#
_entry.id   0f8637d0afb125f13b4ae163c1ce8e66
#
_cell.length_a   1.000
_cell.length_b   1.000
_cell.length_c   1.000
_cell.angle_alpha   90.00
_cell.angle_beta   90.00
_cell.angle_gamma   90.00
#
_symmetry.space_group_name_H-M   'P 1'
#
loop_
_entity.id
_entity.type
_entity.pdbx_description
1 polymer ?
#
loop_
_entity_poly.entity_id
_entity_poly.type
_entity_poly.pdbx_seq_one_letter_code
_entity_poly.pdbx_strand_id
1 'polypeptide(L)'
;MILNLEKLRKDSKIYRKKDDEIFMRLNILLEYSKLEMRYSGDMNMSSKQLNISAFLKSMKIADRTIQRWKKDYRERGPDGLGKLKATGRPPVAIRPRIRRVITAYRKMYRWGSEAIQAHLRIDLNYKVSRHKIEKFLDDTGLRDRYPCTTKKRQKAQKKNKHTKVVVVQNPGQHTQMDVKYQLHLLTNSTKAYVYNFIDHASNWSFKFAYARINARNTEDFMMKIKWSCPFEINRLQTDNGVEFTSKYISGCPDEPSDHLLEIFCRDNGISHKLIPPGEKELQGLVERSHRQDDQELFSRISPKNLKEFNDHLMLFKDERNRKRRFKKLSWKTPDEWLENYLVVNMAIKLISEEKDVRNHEKAVTISKLAA
;
A
#
# COMPACT_ATOMS: atom_id res chain seq x y z
N MET A 1 55.34 -11.01 8.22
CA MET A 1 55.64 -12.24 7.46
C MET A 1 55.06 -12.05 6.07
N ILE A 2 55.91 -12.08 5.04
CA ILE A 2 55.56 -11.82 3.62
C ILE A 2 54.85 -13.04 3.04
N LEU A 3 53.89 -12.86 2.15
CA LEU A 3 53.18 -13.96 1.50
C LEU A 3 54.02 -14.53 0.35
N ASN A 4 53.89 -15.83 0.06
CA ASN A 4 54.60 -16.48 -1.04
C ASN A 4 54.05 -16.00 -2.38
N LEU A 5 54.90 -15.31 -3.16
CA LEU A 5 54.52 -14.68 -4.45
C LEU A 5 54.17 -15.71 -5.53
N GLU A 6 54.84 -16.83 -5.59
CA GLU A 6 54.58 -17.87 -6.60
C GLU A 6 53.19 -18.49 -6.36
N LYS A 7 52.89 -18.77 -5.10
CA LYS A 7 51.57 -19.28 -4.71
C LYS A 7 50.45 -18.27 -5.03
N LEU A 8 50.67 -17.00 -4.70
CA LEU A 8 49.67 -15.94 -5.05
C LEU A 8 49.45 -15.82 -6.56
N ARG A 9 50.52 -15.90 -7.38
CA ARG A 9 50.43 -15.88 -8.84
C ARG A 9 49.64 -17.07 -9.38
N LYS A 10 49.89 -18.27 -8.86
CA LYS A 10 49.18 -19.50 -9.22
C LYS A 10 47.69 -19.40 -8.89
N ASP A 11 47.38 -19.00 -7.69
CA ASP A 11 46.01 -18.84 -7.22
C ASP A 11 45.24 -17.76 -8.02
N SER A 12 45.90 -16.61 -8.32
CA SER A 12 45.31 -15.56 -9.15
C SER A 12 44.96 -16.07 -10.55
N LYS A 13 45.82 -16.87 -11.20
CA LYS A 13 45.52 -17.47 -12.50
C LYS A 13 44.29 -18.41 -12.45
N ILE A 14 44.16 -19.21 -11.40
CA ILE A 14 43.04 -20.14 -11.20
C ILE A 14 41.72 -19.40 -11.02
N TYR A 15 41.72 -18.32 -10.22
CA TYR A 15 40.50 -17.57 -9.89
C TYR A 15 40.08 -16.55 -10.95
N ARG A 16 40.90 -16.25 -11.94
CA ARG A 16 40.62 -15.32 -13.04
C ARG A 16 39.28 -15.59 -13.77
N LYS A 17 38.87 -16.87 -13.84
CA LYS A 17 37.62 -17.29 -14.50
C LYS A 17 36.57 -17.81 -13.51
N LYS A 18 36.90 -17.90 -12.22
CA LYS A 18 36.10 -18.54 -11.23
C LYS A 18 35.36 -17.56 -10.33
N ASP A 19 36.03 -16.48 -9.92
CA ASP A 19 35.43 -15.44 -9.06
C ASP A 19 36.22 -14.12 -9.22
N ASP A 20 35.58 -13.13 -9.82
CA ASP A 20 36.19 -11.83 -10.13
C ASP A 20 36.62 -11.06 -8.87
N GLU A 21 35.89 -11.21 -7.76
CA GLU A 21 36.21 -10.51 -6.51
C GLU A 21 37.44 -11.11 -5.83
N ILE A 22 37.53 -12.43 -5.78
CA ILE A 22 38.70 -13.14 -5.25
C ILE A 22 39.90 -12.88 -6.12
N PHE A 23 39.76 -12.90 -7.46
CA PHE A 23 40.80 -12.58 -8.41
C PHE A 23 41.35 -11.16 -8.21
N MET A 24 40.47 -10.16 -8.08
CA MET A 24 40.88 -8.78 -7.83
C MET A 24 41.68 -8.67 -6.52
N ARG A 25 41.22 -9.27 -5.44
CA ARG A 25 41.86 -9.24 -4.12
C ARG A 25 43.23 -9.99 -4.12
N LEU A 26 43.33 -11.09 -4.84
CA LEU A 26 44.60 -11.81 -5.03
C LEU A 26 45.61 -10.96 -5.74
N ASN A 27 45.21 -10.24 -6.81
CA ASN A 27 46.12 -9.35 -7.54
C ASN A 27 46.61 -8.17 -6.68
N ILE A 28 45.71 -7.59 -5.88
CA ILE A 28 46.09 -6.53 -4.93
C ILE A 28 47.09 -7.05 -3.89
N LEU A 29 46.83 -8.25 -3.32
CA LEU A 29 47.76 -8.88 -2.39
C LEU A 29 49.11 -9.21 -3.03
N LEU A 30 49.10 -9.64 -4.29
CA LEU A 30 50.34 -9.91 -5.06
C LEU A 30 51.17 -8.65 -5.22
N GLU A 31 50.57 -7.55 -5.68
CA GLU A 31 51.30 -6.28 -5.86
C GLU A 31 51.76 -5.71 -4.50
N TYR A 32 50.93 -5.76 -3.49
CA TYR A 32 51.32 -5.36 -2.14
C TYR A 32 52.52 -6.17 -1.62
N SER A 33 52.50 -7.50 -1.81
CA SER A 33 53.61 -8.39 -1.34
C SER A 33 54.90 -8.20 -2.14
N LYS A 34 54.81 -7.82 -3.44
CA LYS A 34 55.98 -7.42 -4.24
C LYS A 34 56.62 -6.14 -3.67
N LEU A 35 55.81 -5.15 -3.30
CA LEU A 35 56.29 -3.93 -2.65
C LEU A 35 56.92 -4.23 -1.28
N GLU A 36 56.32 -5.09 -0.47
CA GLU A 36 56.90 -5.52 0.83
C GLU A 36 58.30 -6.18 0.62
N MET A 37 58.45 -7.04 -0.39
CA MET A 37 59.71 -7.70 -0.68
C MET A 37 60.78 -6.74 -1.23
N ARG A 38 60.41 -5.87 -2.19
CA ARG A 38 61.34 -4.92 -2.77
C ARG A 38 62.00 -4.01 -1.73
N TYR A 39 61.25 -3.70 -0.66
CA TYR A 39 61.72 -2.82 0.41
C TYR A 39 62.12 -3.59 1.70
N SER A 40 62.33 -4.89 1.62
CA SER A 40 62.81 -5.68 2.77
C SER A 40 64.34 -5.71 2.97
N GLY A 41 65.12 -5.18 1.99
CA GLY A 41 66.57 -5.00 2.06
C GLY A 41 66.92 -3.50 2.12
N ASP A 42 67.79 -3.13 3.00
CA ASP A 42 68.58 -1.90 3.21
C ASP A 42 68.01 -0.53 2.83
N MET A 43 66.74 -0.30 2.97
CA MET A 43 66.15 1.01 2.72
C MET A 43 65.54 1.62 3.95
N ASN A 44 65.67 2.95 4.07
CA ASN A 44 65.09 3.79 5.13
C ASN A 44 63.60 3.47 5.33
N MET A 45 63.21 3.12 6.55
CA MET A 45 61.82 2.74 6.94
C MET A 45 60.77 3.74 6.42
N SER A 46 61.11 5.03 6.34
CA SER A 46 60.25 6.09 5.89
C SER A 46 59.86 5.96 4.39
N SER A 47 60.80 5.58 3.50
CA SER A 47 60.57 5.41 2.05
C SER A 47 59.68 4.21 1.76
N LYS A 48 59.82 3.12 2.55
CA LYS A 48 58.96 1.93 2.48
C LYS A 48 57.50 2.25 2.84
N GLN A 49 57.30 2.95 3.94
CA GLN A 49 55.97 3.36 4.38
C GLN A 49 55.29 4.31 3.40
N LEU A 50 56.05 5.26 2.79
CA LEU A 50 55.53 6.19 1.79
C LEU A 50 54.99 5.47 0.54
N ASN A 51 55.76 4.53 0.01
CA ASN A 51 55.41 3.82 -1.23
C ASN A 51 54.23 2.85 -1.03
N ILE A 52 54.17 2.15 0.10
CA ILE A 52 53.02 1.30 0.46
C ILE A 52 51.78 2.16 0.69
N SER A 53 51.90 3.28 1.41
CA SER A 53 50.80 4.21 1.63
C SER A 53 50.26 4.79 0.32
N ALA A 54 51.15 5.17 -0.63
CA ALA A 54 50.77 5.67 -1.95
C ALA A 54 50.00 4.59 -2.75
N PHE A 55 50.48 3.35 -2.75
CA PHE A 55 49.79 2.22 -3.38
C PHE A 55 48.40 2.00 -2.79
N LEU A 56 48.28 1.95 -1.47
CA LEU A 56 46.99 1.77 -0.83
C LEU A 56 46.00 2.91 -1.09
N LYS A 57 46.50 4.15 -1.13
CA LYS A 57 45.67 5.32 -1.49
C LYS A 57 45.19 5.23 -2.94
N SER A 58 46.05 4.82 -3.90
CA SER A 58 45.66 4.64 -5.31
C SER A 58 44.58 3.60 -5.48
N MET A 59 44.61 2.53 -4.68
CA MET A 59 43.61 1.47 -4.68
C MET A 59 42.37 1.78 -3.80
N LYS A 60 42.37 2.91 -3.09
CA LYS A 60 41.29 3.28 -2.13
C LYS A 60 41.04 2.22 -1.05
N ILE A 61 42.13 1.57 -0.60
CA ILE A 61 42.04 0.49 0.39
C ILE A 61 42.77 0.90 1.68
N ALA A 62 42.14 0.69 2.81
CA ALA A 62 42.79 0.92 4.11
C ALA A 62 43.80 -0.19 4.42
N ASP A 63 44.94 0.14 5.06
CA ASP A 63 45.94 -0.80 5.46
C ASP A 63 45.36 -1.98 6.30
N ARG A 64 44.50 -1.68 7.25
CA ARG A 64 43.80 -2.69 8.04
C ARG A 64 43.04 -3.72 7.18
N THR A 65 42.54 -3.33 6.01
CA THR A 65 41.84 -4.24 5.09
C THR A 65 42.85 -5.21 4.45
N ILE A 66 44.00 -4.75 4.03
CA ILE A 66 45.05 -5.60 3.48
C ILE A 66 45.58 -6.58 4.54
N GLN A 67 45.82 -6.12 5.76
CA GLN A 67 46.27 -7.00 6.85
C GLN A 67 45.26 -8.11 7.14
N ARG A 68 43.96 -7.76 7.10
CA ARG A 68 42.90 -8.76 7.22
C ARG A 68 42.92 -9.75 6.06
N TRP A 69 43.03 -9.29 4.83
CA TRP A 69 43.12 -10.17 3.65
C TRP A 69 44.36 -11.08 3.71
N LYS A 70 45.50 -10.57 4.17
CA LYS A 70 46.71 -11.39 4.40
C LYS A 70 46.45 -12.49 5.39
N LYS A 71 45.76 -12.21 6.51
CA LYS A 71 45.36 -13.17 7.51
C LYS A 71 44.40 -14.20 6.93
N ASP A 72 43.33 -13.75 6.31
CA ASP A 72 42.31 -14.60 5.71
C ASP A 72 42.86 -15.53 4.62
N TYR A 73 43.79 -15.03 3.79
CA TYR A 73 44.46 -15.84 2.79
C TYR A 73 45.40 -16.90 3.40
N ARG A 74 46.10 -16.58 4.49
CA ARG A 74 46.93 -17.54 5.19
C ARG A 74 46.15 -18.69 5.83
N GLU A 75 45.03 -18.35 6.46
CA GLU A 75 44.21 -19.28 7.22
C GLU A 75 43.32 -20.15 6.33
N ARG A 76 42.80 -19.59 5.26
CA ARG A 76 41.75 -20.22 4.44
C ARG A 76 42.08 -20.29 2.95
N GLY A 77 43.26 -19.87 2.55
CA GLY A 77 43.65 -19.80 1.14
C GLY A 77 42.84 -18.76 0.34
N PRO A 78 42.77 -18.90 -1.00
CA PRO A 78 42.05 -17.98 -1.88
C PRO A 78 40.57 -17.80 -1.52
N ASP A 79 39.89 -18.87 -1.12
CA ASP A 79 38.46 -18.84 -0.75
C ASP A 79 38.21 -17.96 0.49
N GLY A 80 39.21 -17.74 1.34
CA GLY A 80 39.15 -16.80 2.45
C GLY A 80 39.02 -15.34 2.02
N LEU A 81 39.40 -15.02 0.78
CA LEU A 81 39.26 -13.68 0.22
C LEU A 81 37.87 -13.40 -0.35
N GLY A 82 37.00 -14.41 -0.49
CA GLY A 82 35.62 -14.21 -0.91
C GLY A 82 34.82 -13.37 0.08
N LYS A 83 33.62 -12.95 -0.32
CA LYS A 83 32.68 -12.31 0.62
C LYS A 83 32.36 -13.26 1.76
N LEU A 84 32.85 -12.94 2.94
CA LEU A 84 32.38 -13.60 4.16
C LEU A 84 30.86 -13.42 4.20
N LYS A 85 30.13 -14.54 4.31
CA LYS A 85 28.69 -14.47 4.62
C LYS A 85 28.56 -13.55 5.82
N ALA A 86 27.77 -12.49 5.67
CA ALA A 86 27.59 -11.52 6.74
C ALA A 86 27.29 -12.25 8.06
N THR A 87 28.21 -12.13 9.01
CA THR A 87 28.08 -12.68 10.37
C THR A 87 27.12 -11.81 11.20
N GLY A 88 26.02 -11.36 10.57
CA GLY A 88 24.95 -10.67 11.27
C GLY A 88 24.15 -11.64 12.15
N ARG A 89 23.45 -11.09 13.13
CA ARG A 89 22.49 -11.86 13.93
C ARG A 89 21.58 -12.65 12.98
N PRO A 90 21.47 -13.98 13.11
CA PRO A 90 20.63 -14.77 12.22
C PRO A 90 19.20 -14.20 12.23
N PRO A 91 18.54 -14.08 11.07
CA PRO A 91 17.22 -13.52 11.00
C PRO A 91 16.26 -14.34 11.85
N VAL A 92 15.64 -13.71 12.85
CA VAL A 92 14.63 -14.37 13.70
C VAL A 92 13.51 -14.87 12.81
N ALA A 93 13.30 -16.16 12.74
CA ALA A 93 12.25 -16.79 11.94
C ALA A 93 10.87 -16.43 12.49
N ILE A 94 9.88 -16.33 11.59
CA ILE A 94 8.47 -16.16 11.98
C ILE A 94 8.01 -17.46 12.66
N ARG A 95 7.37 -17.35 13.83
CA ARG A 95 6.88 -18.52 14.59
C ARG A 95 5.89 -19.35 13.75
N PRO A 96 5.88 -20.69 13.84
CA PRO A 96 5.01 -21.55 13.01
C PRO A 96 3.52 -21.19 13.09
N ARG A 97 3.01 -20.88 14.30
CA ARG A 97 1.62 -20.41 14.49
C ARG A 97 1.33 -19.15 13.66
N ILE A 98 2.23 -18.19 13.64
CA ILE A 98 2.07 -16.93 12.92
C ILE A 98 2.16 -17.16 11.39
N ARG A 99 3.03 -18.07 10.93
CA ARG A 99 3.07 -18.45 9.50
C ARG A 99 1.72 -19.00 9.04
N ARG A 100 1.04 -19.84 9.84
CA ARG A 100 -0.31 -20.33 9.55
C ARG A 100 -1.32 -19.20 9.45
N VAL A 101 -1.27 -18.22 10.36
CA VAL A 101 -2.16 -17.04 10.33
C VAL A 101 -1.92 -16.20 9.08
N ILE A 102 -0.65 -15.91 8.72
CA ILE A 102 -0.30 -15.17 7.50
C ILE A 102 -0.86 -15.90 6.27
N THR A 103 -0.66 -17.23 6.21
CA THR A 103 -1.19 -18.07 5.12
C THR A 103 -2.71 -18.02 5.05
N ALA A 104 -3.40 -18.10 6.20
CA ALA A 104 -4.86 -18.01 6.26
C ALA A 104 -5.36 -16.65 5.76
N TYR A 105 -4.83 -15.54 6.26
CA TYR A 105 -5.21 -14.21 5.80
C TYR A 105 -4.97 -14.03 4.30
N ARG A 106 -3.86 -14.56 3.79
CA ARG A 106 -3.56 -14.47 2.36
C ARG A 106 -4.50 -15.30 1.50
N LYS A 107 -4.80 -16.53 1.91
CA LYS A 107 -5.71 -17.43 1.17
C LYS A 107 -7.17 -16.98 1.25
N MET A 108 -7.63 -16.60 2.45
CA MET A 108 -9.03 -16.23 2.69
C MET A 108 -9.39 -14.85 2.12
N TYR A 109 -8.54 -13.86 2.35
CA TYR A 109 -8.87 -12.45 2.05
C TYR A 109 -7.99 -11.83 0.96
N ARG A 110 -6.98 -12.53 0.47
CA ARG A 110 -5.99 -11.99 -0.48
C ARG A 110 -5.27 -10.71 0.01
N TRP A 111 -5.28 -10.46 1.30
CA TRP A 111 -4.65 -9.25 1.85
C TRP A 111 -3.15 -9.20 1.55
N GLY A 112 -2.67 -7.98 1.25
CA GLY A 112 -1.25 -7.70 1.08
C GLY A 112 -0.48 -7.67 2.40
N SER A 113 0.85 -7.72 2.32
CA SER A 113 1.77 -7.75 3.48
C SER A 113 1.52 -6.64 4.50
N GLU A 114 1.14 -5.45 4.05
CA GLU A 114 0.87 -4.29 4.91
C GLU A 114 -0.37 -4.49 5.78
N ALA A 115 -1.46 -5.00 5.18
CA ALA A 115 -2.68 -5.31 5.93
C ALA A 115 -2.47 -6.46 6.90
N ILE A 116 -1.81 -7.55 6.45
CA ILE A 116 -1.47 -8.69 7.30
C ILE A 116 -0.62 -8.22 8.50
N GLN A 117 0.36 -7.34 8.28
CA GLN A 117 1.17 -6.77 9.35
C GLN A 117 0.33 -6.02 10.39
N ALA A 118 -0.63 -5.21 9.92
CA ALA A 118 -1.52 -4.46 10.80
C ALA A 118 -2.37 -5.39 11.68
N HIS A 119 -2.96 -6.43 11.08
CA HIS A 119 -3.73 -7.44 11.81
C HIS A 119 -2.89 -8.19 12.83
N LEU A 120 -1.69 -8.65 12.46
CA LEU A 120 -0.81 -9.32 13.39
C LEU A 120 -0.44 -8.44 14.59
N ARG A 121 -0.21 -7.14 14.35
CA ARG A 121 0.15 -6.19 15.41
C ARG A 121 -1.03 -5.87 16.33
N ILE A 122 -2.23 -5.63 15.76
CA ILE A 122 -3.39 -5.12 16.50
C ILE A 122 -4.16 -6.29 17.15
N ASP A 123 -4.48 -7.32 16.36
CA ASP A 123 -5.37 -8.38 16.82
C ASP A 123 -4.61 -9.47 17.62
N LEU A 124 -3.32 -9.68 17.34
CA LEU A 124 -2.52 -10.72 17.97
C LEU A 124 -1.34 -10.18 18.80
N ASN A 125 -1.21 -8.86 18.91
CA ASN A 125 -0.08 -8.18 19.56
C ASN A 125 1.30 -8.75 19.12
N TYR A 126 1.42 -9.14 17.84
CA TYR A 126 2.63 -9.73 17.30
C TYR A 126 3.35 -8.78 16.34
N LYS A 127 4.55 -8.34 16.74
CA LYS A 127 5.37 -7.42 15.94
C LYS A 127 6.23 -8.21 14.95
N VAL A 128 6.02 -7.97 13.67
CA VAL A 128 6.81 -8.51 12.56
C VAL A 128 6.99 -7.44 11.49
N SER A 129 8.17 -7.38 10.85
CA SER A 129 8.38 -6.42 9.77
C SER A 129 7.65 -6.84 8.49
N ARG A 130 7.17 -5.86 7.73
CA ARG A 130 6.54 -6.08 6.43
C ARG A 130 7.43 -6.92 5.49
N HIS A 131 8.73 -6.61 5.44
CA HIS A 131 9.68 -7.33 4.60
C HIS A 131 9.77 -8.84 4.94
N LYS A 132 9.68 -9.22 6.23
CA LYS A 132 9.65 -10.64 6.62
C LYS A 132 8.38 -11.35 6.15
N ILE A 133 7.24 -10.65 6.19
CA ILE A 133 5.98 -11.19 5.65
C ILE A 133 6.08 -11.35 4.13
N GLU A 134 6.60 -10.35 3.43
CA GLU A 134 6.80 -10.38 1.97
C GLU A 134 7.69 -11.55 1.57
N LYS A 135 8.85 -11.69 2.24
CA LYS A 135 9.76 -12.82 2.01
C LYS A 135 9.07 -14.17 2.26
N PHE A 136 8.32 -14.30 3.35
CA PHE A 136 7.59 -15.54 3.63
C PHE A 136 6.55 -15.85 2.55
N LEU A 137 5.82 -14.84 2.05
CA LEU A 137 4.86 -15.01 0.96
C LEU A 137 5.55 -15.35 -0.37
N ASP A 138 6.74 -14.81 -0.64
CA ASP A 138 7.57 -15.18 -1.80
C ASP A 138 8.06 -16.63 -1.69
N ASP A 139 8.65 -16.99 -0.55
CA ASP A 139 9.20 -18.33 -0.28
C ASP A 139 8.13 -19.44 -0.36
N THR A 140 6.88 -19.10 -0.06
CA THR A 140 5.73 -20.03 -0.10
C THR A 140 4.91 -19.97 -1.40
N GLY A 141 5.31 -19.12 -2.38
CA GLY A 141 4.57 -18.94 -3.64
C GLY A 141 3.20 -18.28 -3.46
N LEU A 142 2.94 -17.67 -2.31
CA LEU A 142 1.65 -17.02 -2.01
C LEU A 142 1.61 -15.54 -2.41
N ARG A 143 2.71 -14.98 -2.90
CA ARG A 143 2.73 -13.63 -3.44
C ARG A 143 2.25 -13.67 -4.88
N ASP A 144 1.04 -13.15 -5.13
CA ASP A 144 0.60 -12.93 -6.50
C ASP A 144 1.57 -11.90 -7.13
N ARG A 145 2.41 -12.38 -8.00
CA ARG A 145 3.13 -11.51 -8.92
C ARG A 145 2.10 -11.10 -9.97
N TYR A 146 1.34 -10.04 -9.68
CA TYR A 146 0.70 -9.34 -10.79
C TYR A 146 1.80 -9.06 -11.80
N PRO A 147 1.61 -9.43 -13.07
CA PRO A 147 2.52 -8.95 -14.07
C PRO A 147 2.51 -7.44 -13.90
N CYS A 148 3.56 -6.95 -13.23
CA CYS A 148 3.84 -5.54 -13.28
C CYS A 148 3.98 -5.29 -14.77
N THR A 149 2.93 -4.75 -15.39
CA THR A 149 3.04 -4.14 -16.68
C THR A 149 4.03 -2.99 -16.44
N THR A 150 5.30 -3.34 -16.44
CA THR A 150 6.41 -2.45 -16.65
C THR A 150 6.31 -1.98 -18.10
N LYS A 151 5.19 -1.42 -18.51
CA LYS A 151 5.25 -0.28 -19.36
C LYS A 151 6.09 0.68 -18.55
N LYS A 152 7.39 0.81 -18.90
CA LYS A 152 8.22 1.94 -18.51
C LYS A 152 7.26 3.12 -18.57
N ARG A 153 6.78 3.58 -17.40
CA ARG A 153 6.11 4.85 -17.32
C ARG A 153 7.16 5.79 -17.87
N GLN A 154 7.03 6.12 -19.15
CA GLN A 154 7.64 7.34 -19.64
C GLN A 154 7.26 8.32 -18.55
N LYS A 155 8.26 8.91 -17.90
CA LYS A 155 8.06 10.00 -16.97
C LYS A 155 7.34 11.05 -17.78
N ALA A 156 6.02 10.96 -17.88
CA ALA A 156 5.19 12.07 -18.24
C ALA A 156 5.64 13.12 -17.24
N GLN A 157 6.24 14.19 -17.75
CA GLN A 157 6.58 15.33 -16.91
C GLN A 157 5.30 15.64 -16.16
N LYS A 158 5.29 15.31 -14.87
CA LYS A 158 4.21 15.67 -13.98
C LYS A 158 4.15 17.19 -14.06
N LYS A 159 3.27 17.71 -14.89
CA LYS A 159 2.73 19.04 -14.65
C LYS A 159 2.20 18.93 -13.23
N ASN A 160 2.83 19.63 -12.30
CA ASN A 160 2.35 19.77 -10.93
C ASN A 160 1.01 20.51 -10.99
N LYS A 161 -0.04 19.78 -11.39
CA LYS A 161 -1.40 20.20 -11.06
C LYS A 161 -1.50 19.96 -9.57
N HIS A 162 -1.40 21.04 -8.81
CA HIS A 162 -1.77 21.07 -7.41
C HIS A 162 -3.27 20.75 -7.33
N THR A 163 -3.62 19.47 -7.39
CA THR A 163 -4.93 19.00 -6.99
C THR A 163 -5.03 19.29 -5.50
N LYS A 164 -5.82 20.30 -5.14
CA LYS A 164 -6.16 20.58 -3.74
C LYS A 164 -6.72 19.28 -3.16
N VAL A 165 -5.96 18.65 -2.26
CA VAL A 165 -6.43 17.47 -1.55
C VAL A 165 -7.57 17.95 -0.66
N VAL A 166 -8.80 17.63 -1.01
CA VAL A 166 -9.95 17.91 -0.16
C VAL A 166 -9.85 16.99 1.05
N VAL A 167 -9.54 17.58 2.21
CA VAL A 167 -9.53 16.85 3.47
C VAL A 167 -10.98 16.67 3.90
N VAL A 168 -11.51 15.46 3.75
CA VAL A 168 -12.85 15.10 4.18
C VAL A 168 -12.75 14.50 5.58
N GLN A 169 -13.39 15.14 6.55
CA GLN A 169 -13.32 14.74 7.97
C GLN A 169 -14.57 13.99 8.42
N ASN A 170 -15.73 14.35 7.88
CA ASN A 170 -17.01 13.79 8.30
C ASN A 170 -17.51 12.73 7.32
N PRO A 171 -18.06 11.59 7.80
CA PRO A 171 -18.69 10.61 6.95
C PRO A 171 -19.87 11.23 6.20
N GLY A 172 -20.07 10.81 4.94
CA GLY A 172 -21.13 11.33 4.07
C GLY A 172 -20.85 12.71 3.46
N GLN A 173 -19.89 13.47 4.00
CA GLN A 173 -19.53 14.81 3.47
C GLN A 173 -19.07 14.76 2.00
N HIS A 174 -18.45 13.68 1.58
CA HIS A 174 -18.04 13.44 0.21
C HIS A 174 -18.00 11.94 -0.07
N THR A 175 -18.90 11.49 -0.90
CA THR A 175 -19.00 10.10 -1.34
C THR A 175 -18.82 10.00 -2.85
N GLN A 176 -18.35 8.85 -3.32
CA GLN A 176 -18.19 8.58 -4.75
C GLN A 176 -18.97 7.32 -5.14
N MET A 177 -19.55 7.35 -6.33
CA MET A 177 -20.18 6.20 -6.95
C MET A 177 -19.67 6.03 -8.39
N ASP A 178 -19.48 4.78 -8.79
CA ASP A 178 -19.04 4.41 -10.12
C ASP A 178 -19.53 3.01 -10.47
N VAL A 179 -19.61 2.69 -11.76
CA VAL A 179 -20.02 1.37 -12.24
C VAL A 179 -18.86 0.66 -12.93
N LYS A 180 -18.54 -0.54 -12.44
CA LYS A 180 -17.54 -1.39 -13.04
C LYS A 180 -18.17 -2.48 -13.90
N TYR A 181 -17.67 -2.61 -15.12
CA TYR A 181 -18.07 -3.65 -16.06
C TYR A 181 -17.38 -4.97 -15.75
N GLN A 182 -18.14 -6.02 -15.42
CA GLN A 182 -17.64 -7.38 -15.20
C GLN A 182 -18.21 -8.32 -16.28
N LEU A 183 -17.51 -8.38 -17.42
CA LEU A 183 -18.02 -9.07 -18.60
C LEU A 183 -17.84 -10.59 -18.54
N HIS A 184 -16.90 -11.11 -17.77
CA HIS A 184 -16.47 -12.52 -17.84
C HIS A 184 -16.45 -13.24 -16.48
N LEU A 185 -17.05 -12.64 -15.45
CA LEU A 185 -17.00 -13.23 -14.11
C LEU A 185 -18.02 -14.35 -13.92
N LEU A 186 -19.20 -14.23 -14.55
CA LEU A 186 -20.29 -15.19 -14.40
C LEU A 186 -20.11 -16.39 -15.35
N THR A 187 -20.25 -17.59 -14.82
CA THR A 187 -20.08 -18.84 -15.59
C THR A 187 -21.16 -19.03 -16.65
N ASN A 188 -22.34 -18.43 -16.48
CA ASN A 188 -23.44 -18.47 -17.47
C ASN A 188 -23.29 -17.41 -18.57
N SER A 189 -22.11 -16.77 -18.71
CA SER A 189 -21.81 -15.73 -19.70
C SER A 189 -22.71 -14.48 -19.63
N THR A 190 -23.46 -14.31 -18.56
CA THR A 190 -24.26 -13.10 -18.32
C THR A 190 -23.35 -11.95 -17.93
N LYS A 191 -23.55 -10.79 -18.55
CA LYS A 191 -22.83 -9.56 -18.17
C LYS A 191 -23.29 -9.09 -16.79
N ALA A 192 -22.35 -8.67 -15.95
CA ALA A 192 -22.66 -8.06 -14.68
C ALA A 192 -22.02 -6.66 -14.59
N TYR A 193 -22.77 -5.74 -14.04
CA TYR A 193 -22.38 -4.35 -13.82
C TYR A 193 -22.39 -4.07 -12.33
N VAL A 194 -21.21 -3.88 -11.76
CA VAL A 194 -21.04 -3.68 -10.31
C VAL A 194 -21.05 -2.22 -9.98
N TYR A 195 -22.12 -1.77 -9.39
CA TYR A 195 -22.22 -0.44 -8.78
C TYR A 195 -21.41 -0.43 -7.49
N ASN A 196 -20.59 0.56 -7.31
CA ASN A 196 -19.71 0.72 -6.16
C ASN A 196 -19.88 2.12 -5.56
N PHE A 197 -20.24 2.16 -4.29
CA PHE A 197 -20.31 3.37 -3.48
C PHE A 197 -19.21 3.34 -2.42
N ILE A 198 -18.56 4.48 -2.20
CA ILE A 198 -17.51 4.61 -1.19
C ILE A 198 -17.50 6.00 -0.56
N ASP A 199 -17.41 6.06 0.77
CA ASP A 199 -17.24 7.29 1.51
C ASP A 199 -15.77 7.69 1.65
N HIS A 200 -15.48 8.97 1.45
CA HIS A 200 -14.11 9.47 1.54
C HIS A 200 -13.58 9.48 2.97
N ALA A 201 -14.36 9.80 3.98
CA ALA A 201 -13.88 9.88 5.35
C ALA A 201 -13.58 8.51 5.93
N SER A 202 -14.59 7.64 5.95
CA SER A 202 -14.56 6.34 6.61
C SER A 202 -14.02 5.19 5.75
N ASN A 203 -13.90 5.35 4.42
CA ASN A 203 -13.70 4.25 3.47
C ASN A 203 -14.82 3.19 3.50
N TRP A 204 -15.94 3.45 4.18
CA TRP A 204 -17.10 2.57 4.14
C TRP A 204 -17.58 2.41 2.71
N SER A 205 -17.90 1.20 2.32
CA SER A 205 -18.29 0.93 0.93
C SER A 205 -19.41 -0.08 0.83
N PHE A 206 -20.22 0.10 -0.22
CA PHE A 206 -21.32 -0.79 -0.56
C PHE A 206 -21.25 -1.11 -2.05
N LYS A 207 -21.59 -2.36 -2.41
CA LYS A 207 -21.55 -2.82 -3.79
C LYS A 207 -22.74 -3.72 -4.07
N PHE A 208 -23.26 -3.60 -5.29
CA PHE A 208 -24.31 -4.47 -5.79
C PHE A 208 -24.22 -4.60 -7.30
N ALA A 209 -24.53 -5.78 -7.84
CA ALA A 209 -24.42 -6.08 -9.26
C ALA A 209 -25.79 -6.17 -9.93
N TYR A 210 -25.87 -5.63 -11.14
CA TYR A 210 -27.06 -5.68 -11.99
C TYR A 210 -26.71 -6.27 -13.37
N ALA A 211 -27.72 -6.80 -14.05
CA ALA A 211 -27.56 -7.33 -15.41
C ALA A 211 -27.49 -6.23 -16.49
N ARG A 212 -27.90 -5.03 -16.17
CA ARG A 212 -27.93 -3.86 -17.08
C ARG A 212 -27.56 -2.58 -16.35
N ILE A 213 -27.07 -1.61 -17.11
CA ILE A 213 -26.87 -0.23 -16.65
C ILE A 213 -28.09 0.58 -17.10
N ASN A 214 -28.75 1.23 -16.16
CA ASN A 214 -29.84 2.18 -16.42
C ASN A 214 -30.14 3.01 -15.16
N ALA A 215 -30.88 4.09 -15.32
CA ALA A 215 -31.28 5.01 -14.25
C ALA A 215 -32.07 4.33 -13.12
N ARG A 216 -32.94 3.34 -13.43
CA ARG A 216 -33.70 2.59 -12.43
C ARG A 216 -32.81 1.75 -11.52
N ASN A 217 -31.79 1.10 -12.07
CA ASN A 217 -30.84 0.33 -11.29
C ASN A 217 -29.97 1.24 -10.41
N THR A 218 -29.68 2.46 -10.88
CA THR A 218 -28.98 3.47 -10.08
C THR A 218 -29.84 3.92 -8.89
N GLU A 219 -31.12 4.18 -9.11
CA GLU A 219 -32.08 4.53 -8.06
C GLU A 219 -32.23 3.39 -7.03
N ASP A 220 -32.45 2.15 -7.49
CA ASP A 220 -32.53 0.96 -6.63
C ASP A 220 -31.23 0.77 -5.82
N PHE A 221 -30.08 1.02 -6.43
CA PHE A 221 -28.79 0.97 -5.73
C PHE A 221 -28.69 2.04 -4.65
N MET A 222 -29.12 3.27 -4.92
CA MET A 222 -29.17 4.35 -3.93
C MET A 222 -30.13 4.05 -2.79
N MET A 223 -31.28 3.43 -3.06
CA MET A 223 -32.20 2.94 -2.03
C MET A 223 -31.52 1.91 -1.12
N LYS A 224 -30.82 0.94 -1.69
CA LYS A 224 -30.04 -0.06 -0.93
C LYS A 224 -28.96 0.59 -0.06
N ILE A 225 -28.28 1.61 -0.59
CA ILE A 225 -27.31 2.38 0.18
C ILE A 225 -27.99 3.09 1.34
N LYS A 226 -29.09 3.79 1.11
CA LYS A 226 -29.84 4.52 2.14
C LYS A 226 -30.22 3.60 3.33
N TRP A 227 -30.63 2.36 3.04
CA TRP A 227 -30.95 1.35 4.07
C TRP A 227 -29.73 0.76 4.79
N SER A 228 -28.57 0.73 4.14
CA SER A 228 -27.37 0.04 4.66
C SER A 228 -26.33 0.98 5.24
N CYS A 229 -26.35 2.25 4.84
CA CYS A 229 -25.34 3.24 5.21
C CYS A 229 -25.57 3.73 6.66
N PRO A 230 -24.54 3.67 7.54
CA PRO A 230 -24.68 4.06 8.95
C PRO A 230 -24.55 5.58 9.19
N PHE A 231 -24.54 6.39 8.13
CA PHE A 231 -24.43 7.85 8.20
C PHE A 231 -25.25 8.53 7.09
N GLU A 232 -25.55 9.79 7.27
CA GLU A 232 -26.24 10.60 6.27
C GLU A 232 -25.31 10.99 5.12
N ILE A 233 -25.82 10.94 3.89
CA ILE A 233 -25.07 11.28 2.69
C ILE A 233 -25.36 12.72 2.33
N ASN A 234 -24.36 13.60 2.44
CA ASN A 234 -24.50 15.01 2.12
C ASN A 234 -24.14 15.30 0.65
N ARG A 235 -23.14 14.58 0.13
CA ARG A 235 -22.68 14.80 -1.25
C ARG A 235 -22.33 13.48 -1.92
N LEU A 236 -22.86 13.30 -3.12
CA LEU A 236 -22.56 12.18 -4.01
C LEU A 236 -21.83 12.72 -5.25
N GLN A 237 -20.69 12.16 -5.59
CA GLN A 237 -19.94 12.44 -6.82
C GLN A 237 -19.99 11.23 -7.75
N THR A 238 -20.33 11.47 -9.03
CA THR A 238 -20.31 10.45 -10.09
C THR A 238 -19.56 10.98 -11.31
N ASP A 239 -19.27 10.10 -12.25
CA ASP A 239 -18.92 10.53 -13.60
C ASP A 239 -20.17 10.95 -14.40
N ASN A 240 -19.98 11.19 -15.70
CA ASN A 240 -21.03 11.66 -16.61
C ASN A 240 -21.70 10.50 -17.36
N GLY A 241 -21.72 9.28 -16.77
CA GLY A 241 -22.39 8.13 -17.35
C GLY A 241 -23.91 8.37 -17.50
N VAL A 242 -24.50 7.79 -18.54
CA VAL A 242 -25.95 7.91 -18.82
C VAL A 242 -26.82 7.32 -17.70
N GLU A 243 -26.26 6.47 -16.88
CA GLU A 243 -26.87 5.91 -15.69
C GLU A 243 -26.99 6.92 -14.54
N PHE A 244 -26.21 7.99 -14.58
CA PHE A 244 -26.12 8.99 -13.51
C PHE A 244 -26.70 10.34 -13.92
N THR A 245 -26.73 10.66 -15.22
CA THR A 245 -27.21 11.97 -15.71
C THR A 245 -27.64 11.88 -17.16
N SER A 246 -28.63 12.71 -17.53
CA SER A 246 -29.04 12.95 -18.93
C SER A 246 -28.35 14.17 -19.55
N LYS A 247 -27.59 14.95 -18.78
CA LYS A 247 -27.02 16.24 -19.18
C LYS A 247 -26.18 16.21 -20.46
N TYR A 248 -25.54 15.11 -20.78
CA TYR A 248 -24.66 14.98 -21.95
C TYR A 248 -25.24 14.08 -23.04
N ILE A 249 -26.55 13.78 -22.98
CA ILE A 249 -27.25 13.08 -24.06
C ILE A 249 -27.67 14.10 -25.13
N SER A 250 -27.26 13.86 -26.38
CA SER A 250 -27.63 14.73 -27.49
C SER A 250 -29.17 14.87 -27.62
N GLY A 251 -29.67 16.07 -27.64
CA GLY A 251 -31.11 16.38 -27.75
C GLY A 251 -31.84 16.51 -26.41
N CYS A 252 -31.18 16.36 -25.27
CA CYS A 252 -31.77 16.76 -24.00
C CYS A 252 -31.59 18.27 -23.76
N PRO A 253 -32.63 18.97 -23.31
CA PRO A 253 -32.52 20.39 -22.93
C PRO A 253 -31.62 20.54 -21.70
N ASP A 254 -30.96 21.72 -21.60
CA ASP A 254 -30.06 22.09 -20.48
C ASP A 254 -30.79 22.28 -19.13
N GLU A 255 -32.09 22.05 -19.08
CA GLU A 255 -32.90 22.18 -17.87
C GLU A 255 -32.60 21.03 -16.87
N PRO A 256 -32.86 21.22 -15.53
CA PRO A 256 -32.65 20.21 -14.53
C PRO A 256 -33.33 18.91 -14.94
N SER A 257 -32.52 17.91 -15.22
CA SER A 257 -32.99 16.69 -15.84
C SER A 257 -33.89 15.92 -14.89
N ASP A 258 -34.98 15.37 -15.39
CA ASP A 258 -35.82 14.38 -14.70
C ASP A 258 -35.12 13.02 -14.55
N HIS A 259 -33.80 13.04 -14.43
CA HIS A 259 -33.04 11.83 -14.23
C HIS A 259 -33.29 11.26 -12.83
N LEU A 260 -33.62 9.96 -12.72
CA LEU A 260 -34.03 9.32 -11.47
C LEU A 260 -33.03 9.54 -10.34
N LEU A 261 -31.72 9.52 -10.61
CA LEU A 261 -30.70 9.80 -9.60
C LEU A 261 -30.78 11.25 -9.09
N GLU A 262 -31.03 12.22 -9.95
CA GLU A 262 -31.14 13.64 -9.55
C GLU A 262 -32.38 13.89 -8.72
N ILE A 263 -33.51 13.27 -9.11
CA ILE A 263 -34.75 13.29 -8.32
C ILE A 263 -34.50 12.67 -6.94
N PHE A 264 -33.91 11.47 -6.91
CA PHE A 264 -33.59 10.80 -5.64
C PHE A 264 -32.69 11.66 -4.75
N CYS A 265 -31.64 12.24 -5.29
CA CYS A 265 -30.72 13.11 -4.54
C CYS A 265 -31.43 14.34 -3.98
N ARG A 266 -32.25 15.02 -4.79
CA ARG A 266 -33.03 16.19 -4.38
C ARG A 266 -33.98 15.85 -3.24
N ASP A 267 -34.74 14.77 -3.39
CA ASP A 267 -35.75 14.33 -2.42
C ASP A 267 -35.14 13.85 -1.07
N ASN A 268 -33.87 13.48 -1.09
CA ASN A 268 -33.12 13.06 0.10
C ASN A 268 -32.08 14.09 0.60
N GLY A 269 -32.07 15.31 0.08
CA GLY A 269 -31.14 16.38 0.50
C GLY A 269 -29.68 16.13 0.13
N ILE A 270 -29.42 15.27 -0.86
CA ILE A 270 -28.07 14.88 -1.31
C ILE A 270 -27.61 15.83 -2.43
N SER A 271 -26.49 16.50 -2.26
CA SER A 271 -25.87 17.30 -3.31
C SER A 271 -25.18 16.40 -4.35
N HIS A 272 -25.80 16.17 -5.51
CA HIS A 272 -25.18 15.44 -6.61
C HIS A 272 -24.17 16.32 -7.36
N LYS A 273 -22.96 15.80 -7.60
CA LYS A 273 -21.87 16.48 -8.32
C LYS A 273 -21.31 15.60 -9.41
N LEU A 274 -21.37 16.09 -10.63
CA LEU A 274 -20.71 15.46 -11.77
C LEU A 274 -19.24 15.86 -11.83
N ILE A 275 -18.39 14.95 -12.26
CA ILE A 275 -16.98 15.27 -12.53
C ILE A 275 -16.90 16.09 -13.81
N PRO A 276 -16.10 17.19 -13.83
CA PRO A 276 -15.87 17.93 -15.06
C PRO A 276 -15.28 17.02 -16.15
N PRO A 277 -15.71 17.16 -17.41
CA PRO A 277 -15.16 16.38 -18.51
C PRO A 277 -13.63 16.47 -18.56
N GLY A 278 -12.96 15.32 -18.66
CA GLY A 278 -11.50 15.22 -18.69
C GLY A 278 -10.79 15.14 -17.32
N GLU A 279 -11.49 15.36 -16.20
CA GLU A 279 -10.89 15.30 -14.84
C GLU A 279 -11.10 13.96 -14.12
N LYS A 280 -10.85 12.85 -14.81
CA LYS A 280 -10.99 11.47 -14.24
C LYS A 280 -10.18 11.26 -12.95
N GLU A 281 -9.13 12.03 -12.72
CA GLU A 281 -8.31 11.94 -11.50
C GLU A 281 -9.13 12.21 -10.22
N LEU A 282 -10.26 12.90 -10.32
CA LEU A 282 -11.16 13.18 -9.20
C LEU A 282 -11.87 11.90 -8.67
N GLN A 283 -11.92 10.80 -9.44
CA GLN A 283 -12.47 9.51 -9.02
C GLN A 283 -11.42 8.55 -8.42
N GLY A 284 -10.26 9.02 -8.10
CA GLY A 284 -9.14 8.19 -7.65
C GLY A 284 -9.43 7.28 -6.44
N LEU A 285 -10.43 7.56 -5.61
CA LEU A 285 -10.81 6.70 -4.48
C LEU A 285 -11.61 5.48 -4.96
N VAL A 286 -12.64 5.68 -5.76
CA VAL A 286 -13.48 4.60 -6.29
C VAL A 286 -12.69 3.73 -7.26
N GLU A 287 -11.81 4.30 -8.09
CA GLU A 287 -10.90 3.53 -8.95
C GLU A 287 -9.93 2.66 -8.15
N ARG A 288 -9.41 3.17 -7.03
CA ARG A 288 -8.57 2.40 -6.12
C ARG A 288 -9.37 1.27 -5.48
N SER A 289 -10.63 1.51 -5.12
CA SER A 289 -11.54 0.50 -4.62
C SER A 289 -11.71 -0.62 -5.65
N HIS A 290 -11.98 -0.31 -6.91
CA HIS A 290 -12.10 -1.30 -7.98
C HIS A 290 -10.85 -2.18 -8.13
N ARG A 291 -9.67 -1.59 -8.02
CA ARG A 291 -8.40 -2.36 -8.06
C ARG A 291 -8.27 -3.30 -6.86
N GLN A 292 -8.70 -2.87 -5.68
CA GLN A 292 -8.75 -3.74 -4.50
C GLN A 292 -9.76 -4.88 -4.69
N ASP A 293 -10.92 -4.58 -5.25
CA ASP A 293 -11.96 -5.58 -5.51
C ASP A 293 -11.48 -6.68 -6.46
N ASP A 294 -10.72 -6.30 -7.50
CA ASP A 294 -10.08 -7.29 -8.40
C ASP A 294 -9.15 -8.22 -7.64
N GLN A 295 -8.39 -7.68 -6.71
CA GLN A 295 -7.39 -8.43 -5.95
C GLN A 295 -7.99 -9.24 -4.80
N GLU A 296 -8.89 -8.64 -4.04
CA GLU A 296 -9.36 -9.20 -2.78
C GLU A 296 -10.67 -9.99 -2.93
N LEU A 297 -11.46 -9.77 -4.00
CA LEU A 297 -12.71 -10.47 -4.26
C LEU A 297 -12.71 -11.23 -5.58
N PHE A 298 -12.66 -10.51 -6.72
CA PHE A 298 -12.92 -11.12 -8.03
C PHE A 298 -11.91 -12.19 -8.43
N SER A 299 -10.69 -12.14 -7.90
CA SER A 299 -9.66 -13.17 -8.11
C SER A 299 -9.94 -14.50 -7.40
N ARG A 300 -10.93 -14.56 -6.51
CA ARG A 300 -11.21 -15.74 -5.67
C ARG A 300 -12.62 -16.32 -5.83
N ILE A 301 -13.47 -15.68 -6.63
CA ILE A 301 -14.84 -16.12 -6.83
C ILE A 301 -15.10 -16.45 -8.30
N SER A 302 -16.04 -17.38 -8.54
CA SER A 302 -16.52 -17.73 -9.87
C SER A 302 -18.02 -18.01 -9.77
N PRO A 303 -18.84 -16.96 -9.58
CA PRO A 303 -20.28 -17.11 -9.34
C PRO A 303 -20.98 -17.64 -10.59
N LYS A 304 -21.99 -18.50 -10.39
CA LYS A 304 -22.77 -19.11 -11.48
C LYS A 304 -23.77 -18.14 -12.10
N ASN A 305 -24.30 -17.25 -11.29
CA ASN A 305 -25.36 -16.32 -11.69
C ASN A 305 -25.27 -15.01 -10.87
N LEU A 306 -26.10 -14.03 -11.25
CA LEU A 306 -26.12 -12.71 -10.63
C LEU A 306 -26.51 -12.75 -9.13
N LYS A 307 -27.40 -13.68 -8.74
CA LYS A 307 -27.80 -13.83 -7.34
C LYS A 307 -26.61 -14.25 -6.49
N GLU A 308 -25.96 -15.34 -6.85
CA GLU A 308 -24.75 -15.82 -6.16
C GLU A 308 -23.64 -14.76 -6.14
N PHE A 309 -23.52 -13.99 -7.22
CA PHE A 309 -22.59 -12.87 -7.26
C PHE A 309 -22.92 -11.81 -6.23
N ASN A 310 -24.19 -11.42 -6.09
CA ASN A 310 -24.61 -10.45 -5.08
C ASN A 310 -24.44 -10.99 -3.67
N ASP A 311 -24.64 -12.29 -3.44
CA ASP A 311 -24.35 -12.92 -2.14
C ASP A 311 -22.86 -12.77 -1.78
N HIS A 312 -21.96 -12.99 -2.73
CA HIS A 312 -20.53 -12.73 -2.53
C HIS A 312 -20.21 -11.26 -2.28
N LEU A 313 -20.87 -10.32 -2.96
CA LEU A 313 -20.70 -8.88 -2.73
C LEU A 313 -21.16 -8.46 -1.33
N MET A 314 -22.25 -9.05 -0.83
CA MET A 314 -22.72 -8.80 0.54
C MET A 314 -21.74 -9.32 1.60
N LEU A 315 -21.22 -10.53 1.43
CA LEU A 315 -20.17 -11.06 2.31
C LEU A 315 -18.90 -10.19 2.25
N PHE A 316 -18.52 -9.74 1.06
CA PHE A 316 -17.37 -8.87 0.90
C PHE A 316 -17.56 -7.47 1.50
N LYS A 317 -18.79 -6.94 1.49
CA LYS A 317 -19.13 -5.70 2.22
C LYS A 317 -18.79 -5.85 3.70
N ASP A 318 -19.19 -6.95 4.33
CA ASP A 318 -18.88 -7.21 5.74
C ASP A 318 -17.39 -7.45 5.98
N GLU A 319 -16.71 -8.20 5.11
CA GLU A 319 -15.26 -8.36 5.18
C GLU A 319 -14.53 -7.01 5.10
N ARG A 320 -14.94 -6.14 4.19
CA ARG A 320 -14.30 -4.86 3.95
C ARG A 320 -14.58 -3.85 5.06
N ASN A 321 -15.81 -3.71 5.49
CA ASN A 321 -16.21 -2.70 6.46
C ASN A 321 -15.90 -3.11 7.91
N ARG A 322 -16.00 -4.41 8.25
CA ARG A 322 -15.83 -4.90 9.62
C ARG A 322 -14.48 -5.54 9.91
N LYS A 323 -13.77 -6.06 8.88
CA LYS A 323 -12.53 -6.79 9.09
C LYS A 323 -11.33 -6.11 8.48
N ARG A 324 -11.46 -5.46 7.31
CA ARG A 324 -10.34 -4.86 6.59
C ARG A 324 -9.83 -3.59 7.28
N ARG A 325 -8.58 -3.60 7.75
CA ARG A 325 -7.94 -2.43 8.37
C ARG A 325 -7.28 -1.54 7.34
N PHE A 326 -7.46 -0.23 7.47
CA PHE A 326 -6.94 0.76 6.53
C PHE A 326 -5.95 1.72 7.20
N LYS A 327 -4.81 1.94 6.56
CA LYS A 327 -3.79 2.87 7.04
C LYS A 327 -4.33 4.30 7.20
N LYS A 328 -5.17 4.75 6.25
CA LYS A 328 -5.83 6.05 6.29
C LYS A 328 -6.67 6.26 7.56
N LEU A 329 -7.25 5.19 8.08
CA LEU A 329 -8.10 5.18 9.29
C LEU A 329 -7.28 4.86 10.56
N SER A 330 -5.97 5.09 10.54
CA SER A 330 -5.07 4.71 11.64
C SER A 330 -5.13 3.22 11.98
N TRP A 331 -5.30 2.39 10.95
CA TRP A 331 -5.44 0.93 11.06
C TRP A 331 -6.72 0.44 11.73
N LYS A 332 -7.75 1.27 11.80
CA LYS A 332 -9.11 0.86 12.14
C LYS A 332 -9.81 0.30 10.90
N THR A 333 -10.85 -0.51 11.12
CA THR A 333 -11.82 -0.84 10.07
C THR A 333 -12.75 0.36 9.84
N PRO A 334 -13.47 0.44 8.71
CA PRO A 334 -14.49 1.47 8.50
C PRO A 334 -15.52 1.55 9.63
N ASP A 335 -16.06 0.41 10.07
CA ASP A 335 -17.07 0.38 11.15
C ASP A 335 -16.48 0.80 12.50
N GLU A 336 -15.27 0.30 12.90
CA GLU A 336 -14.58 0.77 14.11
C GLU A 336 -14.29 2.28 14.07
N TRP A 337 -13.99 2.83 12.90
CA TRP A 337 -13.74 4.25 12.74
C TRP A 337 -15.03 5.06 12.89
N LEU A 338 -16.14 4.61 12.27
CA LEU A 338 -17.47 5.23 12.38
C LEU A 338 -18.00 5.20 13.81
N GLU A 339 -17.91 4.08 14.51
CA GLU A 339 -18.28 3.96 15.92
C GLU A 339 -17.53 4.99 16.78
N ASN A 340 -16.21 5.08 16.62
CA ASN A 340 -15.42 6.07 17.33
C ASN A 340 -15.81 7.52 16.99
N TYR A 341 -16.10 7.78 15.70
CA TYR A 341 -16.55 9.09 15.24
C TYR A 341 -17.88 9.48 15.89
N LEU A 342 -18.84 8.57 15.94
CA LEU A 342 -20.15 8.82 16.56
C LEU A 342 -20.02 9.07 18.07
N VAL A 343 -19.25 8.26 18.77
CA VAL A 343 -19.01 8.45 20.22
C VAL A 343 -18.39 9.81 20.52
N VAL A 344 -17.37 10.21 19.75
CA VAL A 344 -16.70 11.51 19.91
C VAL A 344 -17.67 12.67 19.64
N ASN A 345 -18.46 12.59 18.57
CA ASN A 345 -19.41 13.66 18.25
C ASN A 345 -20.57 13.75 19.26
N MET A 346 -21.07 12.60 19.75
CA MET A 346 -22.04 12.59 20.84
C MET A 346 -21.49 13.24 22.10
N ALA A 347 -20.25 12.92 22.48
CA ALA A 347 -19.60 13.54 23.63
C ALA A 347 -19.42 15.05 23.45
N ILE A 348 -18.98 15.50 22.26
CA ILE A 348 -18.86 16.93 21.95
C ILE A 348 -20.22 17.63 22.06
N LYS A 349 -21.28 17.04 21.53
CA LYS A 349 -22.63 17.58 21.58
C LYS A 349 -23.11 17.74 23.03
N LEU A 350 -22.98 16.72 23.87
CA LEU A 350 -23.32 16.77 25.28
C LEU A 350 -22.55 17.87 26.02
N ILE A 351 -21.24 18.01 25.77
CA ILE A 351 -20.41 19.07 26.39
C ILE A 351 -20.87 20.47 25.93
N SER A 352 -21.29 20.63 24.68
CA SER A 352 -21.82 21.91 24.18
C SER A 352 -23.17 22.24 24.83
N GLU A 353 -24.07 21.31 24.91
CA GLU A 353 -25.38 21.46 25.56
C GLU A 353 -25.22 21.82 27.05
N GLU A 354 -24.33 21.16 27.78
CA GLU A 354 -24.02 21.52 29.18
C GLU A 354 -23.45 22.94 29.33
N LYS A 355 -22.62 23.40 28.40
CA LYS A 355 -22.09 24.77 28.41
C LYS A 355 -23.20 25.80 28.16
N ASP A 356 -24.09 25.51 27.23
CA ASP A 356 -25.21 26.39 26.91
C ASP A 356 -26.21 26.49 28.11
N VAL A 357 -26.49 25.40 28.78
CA VAL A 357 -27.31 25.39 30.00
C VAL A 357 -26.65 26.21 31.10
N ARG A 358 -25.35 26.01 31.37
CA ARG A 358 -24.61 26.82 32.41
C ARG A 358 -24.54 28.30 32.05
N ASN A 359 -24.42 28.65 30.78
CA ASN A 359 -24.43 30.03 30.32
C ASN A 359 -25.82 30.67 30.50
N HIS A 360 -26.87 29.92 30.18
CA HIS A 360 -28.26 30.33 30.38
C HIS A 360 -28.56 30.55 31.86
N GLU A 361 -28.19 29.63 32.75
CA GLU A 361 -28.36 29.74 34.22
C GLU A 361 -27.64 30.96 34.77
N LYS A 362 -26.39 31.26 34.33
CA LYS A 362 -25.64 32.45 34.68
C LYS A 362 -26.33 33.75 34.24
N ALA A 363 -26.84 33.74 32.98
CA ALA A 363 -27.59 34.89 32.47
C ALA A 363 -28.85 35.20 33.25
N VAL A 364 -29.61 34.16 33.59
CA VAL A 364 -30.83 34.27 34.45
C VAL A 364 -30.48 34.74 35.84
N THR A 365 -29.37 34.26 36.43
CA THR A 365 -28.94 34.70 37.76
C THR A 365 -28.53 36.17 37.78
N ILE A 366 -27.80 36.61 36.75
CA ILE A 366 -27.36 38.02 36.62
C ILE A 366 -28.60 38.92 36.42
N SER A 367 -29.58 38.53 35.60
CA SER A 367 -30.79 39.31 35.39
C SER A 367 -31.63 39.43 36.67
N LYS A 368 -31.66 38.41 37.53
CA LYS A 368 -32.34 38.46 38.85
C LYS A 368 -31.60 39.30 39.91
N LEU A 369 -30.27 39.47 39.76
CA LEU A 369 -29.47 40.31 40.63
C LEU A 369 -29.49 41.80 40.20
N ALA A 370 -29.87 42.10 38.98
CA ALA A 370 -29.99 43.42 38.42
C ALA A 370 -31.39 44.01 38.48
N ALA A 371 -32.42 43.27 38.87
CA ALA A 371 -33.79 43.68 39.15
C ALA A 371 -34.00 43.84 40.68
#